data_ce1ed65339c87dcbc7f7005faf2191f6
#
_entry.id   ce1ed65339c87dcbc7f7005faf2191f6
#
_cell.length_a   1.000
_cell.length_b   1.000
_cell.length_c   1.000
_cell.angle_alpha   90.00
_cell.angle_beta   90.00
_cell.angle_gamma   90.00
#
_symmetry.space_group_name_H-M   'P 1'
#
loop_
_entity.id
_entity.type
_entity.pdbx_description
1 polymer ?
#
loop_
_entity_poly.entity_id
_entity_poly.type
_entity_poly.pdbx_seq_one_letter_code
_entity_poly.pdbx_strand_id
1 'polypeptide(L)'
;MAQTNWKMNDTQKRFMEVLGQYADGVTMFELKLAGHDFKTGSINTLITKGLVVTDGEREFACEVVYDGKVVGKVTKTGKIYKLVQKD
;
A
#
# COMPACT_ATOMS: atom_id res chain seq x y z
N MET A 1 -27.31 4.08 17.22
CA MET A 1 -26.17 3.58 16.45
C MET A 1 -24.89 3.73 17.26
N ALA A 2 -24.14 2.67 17.37
CA ALA A 2 -22.90 2.74 18.12
C ALA A 2 -21.86 3.54 17.35
N GLN A 3 -21.33 4.54 17.98
CA GLN A 3 -20.19 5.25 17.44
C GLN A 3 -18.94 4.55 17.89
N THR A 4 -18.12 4.18 16.95
CA THR A 4 -16.84 3.63 17.31
C THR A 4 -15.91 4.78 17.64
N ASN A 5 -15.23 4.70 18.77
CA ASN A 5 -14.23 5.70 19.13
C ASN A 5 -12.89 5.41 18.46
N TRP A 6 -12.97 4.76 17.29
CA TRP A 6 -11.78 4.41 16.56
C TRP A 6 -11.06 5.66 16.05
N LYS A 7 -9.78 5.71 16.29
CA LYS A 7 -8.93 6.77 15.80
C LYS A 7 -7.76 6.17 15.05
N MET A 8 -7.36 6.84 13.99
CA MET A 8 -6.16 6.41 13.27
C MET A 8 -4.93 6.57 14.14
N ASN A 9 -4.07 5.55 14.14
CA ASN A 9 -2.76 5.68 14.75
C ASN A 9 -1.82 6.43 13.81
N ASP A 10 -0.61 6.73 14.27
CA ASP A 10 0.34 7.52 13.48
C ASP A 10 0.71 6.83 12.16
N THR A 11 0.85 5.51 12.19
CA THR A 11 1.15 4.74 10.98
C THR A 11 0.04 4.88 9.95
N GLN A 12 -1.21 4.79 10.39
CA GLN A 12 -2.36 4.90 9.50
C GLN A 12 -2.49 6.31 8.94
N LYS A 13 -2.27 7.33 9.75
CA LYS A 13 -2.29 8.71 9.29
C LYS A 13 -1.23 8.94 8.22
N ARG A 14 -0.04 8.44 8.45
CA ARG A 14 1.06 8.57 7.51
C ARG A 14 0.75 7.85 6.20
N PHE A 15 0.15 6.66 6.28
CA PHE A 15 -0.24 5.92 5.09
C PHE A 15 -1.25 6.71 4.26
N MET A 16 -2.25 7.32 4.91
CA MET A 16 -3.24 8.14 4.23
C MET A 16 -2.60 9.35 3.55
N GLU A 17 -1.66 10.01 4.22
CA GLU A 17 -0.94 11.14 3.63
C GLU A 17 -0.14 10.72 2.40
N VAL A 18 0.55 9.60 2.50
CA VAL A 18 1.36 9.10 1.39
C VAL A 18 0.45 8.73 0.21
N LEU A 19 -0.67 8.06 0.47
CA LEU A 19 -1.61 7.71 -0.60
C LEU A 19 -2.16 8.95 -1.30
N GLY A 20 -2.31 10.05 -0.57
CA GLY A 20 -2.75 11.30 -1.16
C GLY A 20 -1.83 11.84 -2.25
N GLN A 21 -0.57 11.37 -2.28
CA GLN A 21 0.41 11.76 -3.29
C GLN A 21 0.34 10.88 -4.54
N TYR A 22 -0.44 9.81 -4.52
CA TYR A 22 -0.54 8.86 -5.61
C TYR A 22 -1.99 8.78 -6.09
N ALA A 23 -2.38 9.71 -6.92
CA ALA A 23 -3.76 9.82 -7.41
C ALA A 23 -4.22 8.54 -8.13
N ASP A 24 -3.31 7.89 -8.85
CA ASP A 24 -3.60 6.68 -9.59
C ASP A 24 -3.41 5.40 -8.78
N GLY A 25 -3.14 5.55 -7.50
CA GLY A 25 -2.89 4.41 -6.63
C GLY A 25 -1.44 3.99 -6.59
N VAL A 26 -1.11 3.16 -5.63
CA VAL A 26 0.26 2.73 -5.40
C VAL A 26 0.24 1.32 -4.78
N THR A 27 1.27 0.53 -5.07
CA THR A 27 1.43 -0.78 -4.46
C THR A 27 2.39 -0.69 -3.28
N MET A 28 2.32 -1.68 -2.41
CA MET A 28 3.27 -1.75 -1.28
C MET A 28 4.71 -1.85 -1.74
N PHE A 29 4.94 -2.52 -2.87
CA PHE A 29 6.28 -2.63 -3.43
C PHE A 29 6.85 -1.26 -3.78
N GLU A 30 6.02 -0.42 -4.44
CA GLU A 30 6.42 0.93 -4.80
C GLU A 30 6.69 1.79 -3.56
N LEU A 31 5.87 1.61 -2.51
CA LEU A 31 6.06 2.33 -1.26
C LEU A 31 7.37 1.95 -0.58
N LYS A 32 7.72 0.66 -0.60
CA LYS A 32 9.00 0.21 -0.04
C LYS A 32 10.18 0.78 -0.81
N LEU A 33 10.08 0.86 -2.13
CA LEU A 33 11.13 1.47 -2.96
C LEU A 33 11.31 2.94 -2.62
N ALA A 34 10.25 3.62 -2.24
CA ALA A 34 10.28 5.02 -1.86
C ALA A 34 10.71 5.24 -0.40
N GLY A 35 11.04 4.16 0.31
CA GLY A 35 11.49 4.25 1.69
C GLY A 35 10.41 4.17 2.75
N HIS A 36 9.19 3.81 2.35
CA HIS A 36 8.08 3.66 3.29
C HIS A 36 7.88 2.20 3.64
N ASP A 37 7.64 1.93 4.91
CA ASP A 37 7.38 0.58 5.39
C ASP A 37 6.15 0.61 6.28
N PHE A 38 5.04 0.09 5.77
CA PHE A 38 3.77 0.08 6.48
C PHE A 38 3.35 -1.36 6.78
N LYS A 39 2.78 -1.55 7.96
CA LYS A 39 2.28 -2.86 8.36
C LYS A 39 0.94 -3.15 7.70
N THR A 40 0.81 -4.36 7.17
CA THR A 40 -0.41 -4.79 6.47
C THR A 40 -1.65 -4.70 7.37
N GLY A 41 -1.49 -5.03 8.65
CA GLY A 41 -2.61 -4.97 9.60
C GLY A 41 -3.21 -3.58 9.73
N SER A 42 -2.35 -2.54 9.77
CA SER A 42 -2.82 -1.16 9.83
C SER A 42 -3.58 -0.77 8.56
N ILE A 43 -3.08 -1.21 7.41
CA ILE A 43 -3.71 -0.93 6.13
C ILE A 43 -5.06 -1.62 6.03
N ASN A 44 -5.15 -2.89 6.46
CA ASN A 44 -6.40 -3.65 6.42
C ASN A 44 -7.49 -2.97 7.25
N THR A 45 -7.13 -2.37 8.38
CA THR A 45 -8.08 -1.62 9.19
C THR A 45 -8.64 -0.44 8.40
N LEU A 46 -7.80 0.28 7.67
CA LEU A 46 -8.25 1.40 6.84
C LEU A 46 -9.20 0.93 5.73
N ILE A 47 -8.91 -0.22 5.15
CA ILE A 47 -9.78 -0.81 4.12
C ILE A 47 -11.13 -1.16 4.73
N THR A 48 -11.12 -1.80 5.89
CA THR A 48 -12.35 -2.18 6.60
C THR A 48 -13.19 -0.95 6.95
N LYS A 49 -12.54 0.14 7.31
CA LYS A 49 -13.24 1.39 7.63
C LYS A 49 -13.70 2.18 6.40
N GLY A 50 -13.38 1.70 5.21
CA GLY A 50 -13.82 2.35 3.98
C GLY A 50 -13.03 3.58 3.59
N LEU A 51 -11.85 3.76 4.15
CA LEU A 51 -11.00 4.92 3.85
C LEU A 51 -10.01 4.65 2.74
N VAL A 52 -9.68 3.38 2.53
CA VAL A 52 -8.74 2.94 1.50
C VAL A 52 -9.41 1.81 0.74
N VAL A 53 -9.18 1.75 -0.55
CA VAL A 53 -9.72 0.70 -1.41
C VAL A 53 -8.59 0.10 -2.24
N THR A 54 -8.72 -1.17 -2.59
CA THR A 54 -7.82 -1.80 -3.54
C THR A 54 -8.46 -1.72 -4.92
N ASP A 55 -7.68 -1.32 -5.91
CA ASP A 55 -8.17 -1.10 -7.27
C ASP A 55 -7.25 -1.82 -8.26
N GLY A 56 -7.48 -3.12 -8.39
CA GLY A 56 -6.72 -3.95 -9.30
C GLY A 56 -5.34 -4.30 -8.78
N GLU A 57 -4.52 -4.75 -9.70
CA GLU A 57 -3.17 -5.22 -9.40
C GLU A 57 -2.20 -4.68 -10.44
N ARG A 58 -0.95 -4.57 -10.04
CA ARG A 58 0.12 -4.13 -10.94
C ARG A 58 1.22 -5.16 -10.92
N GLU A 59 1.76 -5.48 -12.08
CA GLU A 59 2.86 -6.42 -12.20
C GLU A 59 4.19 -5.69 -12.17
N PHE A 60 5.17 -6.29 -11.51
CA PHE A 60 6.52 -5.77 -11.42
C PHE A 60 7.50 -6.84 -11.86
N ALA A 61 8.50 -6.42 -12.62
CA ALA A 61 9.65 -7.27 -12.88
C ALA A 61 10.65 -7.04 -11.74
N CYS A 62 10.97 -8.10 -11.03
CA CYS A 62 11.94 -8.05 -9.93
C CYS A 62 13.15 -8.86 -10.29
N GLU A 63 14.33 -8.32 -10.05
CA GLU A 63 15.56 -9.04 -10.26
C GLU A 63 15.84 -9.96 -9.07
N VAL A 64 16.23 -11.19 -9.36
CA VAL A 64 16.64 -12.13 -8.32
C VAL A 64 18.15 -12.02 -8.21
N VAL A 65 18.62 -11.66 -7.01
CA VAL A 65 20.05 -11.47 -6.76
C VAL A 65 20.54 -12.62 -5.87
N TYR A 66 21.58 -13.28 -6.31
CA TYR A 66 22.24 -14.33 -5.55
C TYR A 66 23.73 -14.07 -5.53
N ASP A 67 24.29 -14.05 -4.33
CA ASP A 67 25.73 -13.83 -4.12
C ASP A 67 26.22 -12.54 -4.84
N GLY A 68 25.42 -11.47 -4.74
CA GLY A 68 25.75 -10.19 -5.34
C GLY A 68 25.56 -10.08 -6.83
N LYS A 69 25.04 -11.14 -7.47
CA LYS A 69 24.83 -11.17 -8.92
C LYS A 69 23.37 -11.37 -9.25
N VAL A 70 22.92 -10.72 -10.31
CA VAL A 70 21.58 -10.91 -10.84
C VAL A 70 21.56 -12.25 -11.57
N VAL A 71 20.77 -13.20 -11.06
CA VAL A 71 20.68 -14.55 -11.64
C VAL A 71 19.40 -14.79 -12.41
N GLY A 72 18.46 -13.83 -12.38
CA GLY A 72 17.23 -13.96 -13.13
C GLY A 72 16.26 -12.85 -12.79
N LYS A 73 15.08 -12.92 -13.41
CA LYS A 73 13.99 -11.99 -13.14
C LYS A 73 12.71 -12.77 -12.87
N VAL A 74 11.90 -12.27 -11.94
CA VAL A 74 10.59 -12.83 -11.67
C VAL A 74 9.57 -11.73 -11.74
N THR A 75 8.35 -12.07 -12.14
CA THR A 75 7.25 -11.12 -12.14
C THR A 75 6.46 -11.30 -10.85
N LYS A 76 6.26 -10.21 -10.14
CA LYS A 76 5.44 -10.20 -8.93
C LYS A 76 4.26 -9.26 -9.15
N THR A 77 3.15 -9.61 -8.52
CA THR A 77 1.94 -8.81 -8.61
C THR A 77 1.62 -8.22 -7.25
N GLY A 78 1.30 -6.93 -7.23
CA GLY A 78 0.91 -6.25 -6.00
C GLY A 78 -0.41 -5.55 -6.16
N LYS A 79 -1.20 -5.53 -5.09
CA LYS A 79 -2.48 -4.82 -5.08
C LYS A 79 -2.24 -3.31 -5.10
N ILE A 80 -3.07 -2.61 -5.85
CA ILE A 80 -3.01 -1.15 -5.92
C ILE A 80 -3.94 -0.59 -4.83
N TYR A 81 -3.38 0.25 -3.97
CA TYR A 81 -4.14 0.91 -2.91
C TYR A 81 -4.42 2.35 -3.30
N LYS A 82 -5.63 2.79 -3.07
CA LYS A 82 -6.06 4.16 -3.37
C LYS A 82 -6.89 4.71 -2.22
N LEU A 83 -6.87 6.02 -2.08
CA LEU A 83 -7.81 6.68 -1.17
C LEU A 83 -9.21 6.59 -1.76
N VAL A 84 -10.19 6.35 -0.89
CA VAL A 84 -11.59 6.41 -1.29
C VAL A 84 -11.95 7.87 -1.51
N GLN A 85 -12.43 8.19 -2.70
CA GLN A 85 -12.86 9.54 -3.01
C GLN A 85 -14.31 9.71 -2.59
N LYS A 86 -14.56 10.77 -1.86
CA LYS A 86 -15.92 11.14 -1.47
C LYS A 86 -16.34 12.34 -2.31
N ASP A 87 -17.48 12.19 -2.92
CA ASP A 87 -18.08 13.31 -3.66
C ASP A 87 -18.82 14.23 -2.72
#